data_be8d916d2de382c9e3ef2e4531577d79
#
_entry.id   be8d916d2de382c9e3ef2e4531577d79
#
_cell.length_a   1.000
_cell.length_b   1.000
_cell.length_c   1.000
_cell.angle_alpha   90.00
_cell.angle_beta   90.00
_cell.angle_gamma   90.00
#
_symmetry.space_group_name_H-M   'P 1'
#
loop_
_entity.id
_entity.type
_entity.pdbx_description
1 polymer ?
#
loop_
_entity_poly.entity_id
_entity_poly.type
_entity_poly.pdbx_seq_one_letter_code
_entity_poly.pdbx_strand_id
1 'polypeptide(L)'
;MGDFASGLVAPTVRLGVTGLARSGKTVFITALVHNLIAGARLPFFDAAAQGRLLRAYLEPQPDEIVPRFPYEKHLGDLVAAPPRWPESTRRISQLRLTLEYASTKFWKRQLGQQRLHIDIVDYPGEWLLDLPLLRLSYREWSQTAIEQSQMADRKQAAKPWQASLGLVDPTDPADEAVAERFADLFKTYLREARADPYALSTLPPGRFLMPGDLAGSPALTFAPLDPGGRDSFPRGSLWTMMERRYEAYKSHVVRPFFRDHFARLDRQIVMIDVLAALNGGQPAVADLERAMTEIMECFRSGSNNLWSSLFAPRIDRIVLAATKADHLHHQSHDRLEAILTKLAGRAMARAEYSGAEVRVLAMAAVRATREGEAKRGGEVLPCIVGYPLAGETIGKRTFDGNEKFAIFPGDLPSDPALALKGWHTEHGEMRFVRFRPPNPVALPSGGFAPFPNIRLDRAIETLIGDRLA
;
A
#
# COMPACT_ATOMS: atom_id res chain seq x y z
N MET A 1 -18.94 -43.62 -20.08
CA MET A 1 -19.11 -43.55 -18.62
C MET A 1 -18.51 -42.25 -18.17
N GLY A 2 -19.41 -41.34 -17.90
CA GLY A 2 -19.09 -39.90 -17.88
C GLY A 2 -18.44 -39.44 -16.61
N ASP A 3 -17.80 -38.30 -16.78
CA ASP A 3 -17.22 -37.38 -15.82
C ASP A 3 -18.18 -37.01 -14.65
N PHE A 4 -18.18 -37.79 -13.61
CA PHE A 4 -18.89 -37.48 -12.36
C PHE A 4 -17.93 -37.09 -11.21
N ALA A 5 -16.72 -36.65 -11.51
CA ALA A 5 -15.70 -36.34 -10.49
C ALA A 5 -15.26 -34.86 -10.44
N SER A 6 -15.94 -33.92 -11.11
CA SER A 6 -15.51 -32.49 -11.16
C SER A 6 -16.32 -31.56 -10.25
N GLY A 7 -16.91 -32.04 -9.16
CA GLY A 7 -17.83 -31.28 -8.30
C GLY A 7 -17.21 -30.58 -7.07
N LEU A 8 -15.92 -30.67 -6.80
CA LEU A 8 -15.28 -29.94 -5.71
C LEU A 8 -14.62 -28.68 -6.26
N VAL A 9 -15.38 -27.60 -6.28
CA VAL A 9 -14.83 -26.27 -6.57
C VAL A 9 -13.66 -26.01 -5.60
N ALA A 10 -12.46 -25.85 -6.14
CA ALA A 10 -11.28 -25.58 -5.32
C ALA A 10 -11.50 -24.30 -4.49
N PRO A 11 -11.14 -24.30 -3.21
CA PRO A 11 -11.32 -23.15 -2.35
C PRO A 11 -10.53 -21.95 -2.93
N THR A 12 -11.14 -20.78 -2.82
CA THR A 12 -10.52 -19.52 -3.29
C THR A 12 -10.33 -18.60 -2.10
N VAL A 13 -9.16 -17.95 -2.05
CA VAL A 13 -8.84 -16.85 -1.12
C VAL A 13 -8.66 -15.58 -1.94
N ARG A 14 -9.42 -14.54 -1.62
CA ARG A 14 -9.26 -13.20 -2.21
C ARG A 14 -8.31 -12.39 -1.33
N LEU A 15 -7.10 -12.17 -1.84
CA LEU A 15 -6.03 -11.44 -1.17
C LEU A 15 -5.95 -10.01 -1.70
N GLY A 16 -6.33 -9.04 -0.88
CA GLY A 16 -6.10 -7.63 -1.15
C GLY A 16 -4.65 -7.25 -0.88
N VAL A 17 -4.03 -6.60 -1.84
CA VAL A 17 -2.70 -6.00 -1.68
C VAL A 17 -2.84 -4.50 -1.84
N THR A 18 -2.58 -3.77 -0.77
CA THR A 18 -2.64 -2.31 -0.77
C THR A 18 -1.43 -1.71 -0.09
N GLY A 19 -1.31 -0.42 -0.18
CA GLY A 19 -0.26 0.37 0.46
C GLY A 19 -0.16 1.72 -0.21
N LEU A 20 0.30 2.69 0.52
CA LEU A 20 0.49 4.05 0.03
C LEU A 20 1.53 4.09 -1.10
N ALA A 21 1.62 5.19 -1.81
CA ALA A 21 2.53 5.33 -2.92
C ALA A 21 3.97 4.91 -2.56
N ARG A 22 4.64 4.27 -3.50
CA ARG A 22 6.04 3.81 -3.38
C ARG A 22 6.29 2.78 -2.27
N SER A 23 5.26 2.20 -1.66
CA SER A 23 5.40 1.16 -0.62
C SER A 23 5.85 -0.22 -1.16
N GLY A 24 5.96 -0.41 -2.47
CA GLY A 24 6.47 -1.65 -3.06
C GLY A 24 5.41 -2.71 -3.39
N LYS A 25 4.13 -2.36 -3.52
CA LYS A 25 3.03 -3.28 -3.88
C LYS A 25 3.32 -4.13 -5.11
N THR A 26 3.64 -3.46 -6.23
CA THR A 26 3.93 -4.12 -7.51
C THR A 26 5.08 -5.12 -7.38
N VAL A 27 6.15 -4.72 -6.67
CA VAL A 27 7.31 -5.58 -6.38
C VAL A 27 6.89 -6.78 -5.52
N PHE A 28 6.07 -6.55 -4.50
CA PHE A 28 5.57 -7.64 -3.64
C PHE A 28 4.78 -8.67 -4.42
N ILE A 29 3.79 -8.25 -5.22
CA ILE A 29 2.97 -9.18 -6.01
C ILE A 29 3.85 -9.96 -6.99
N THR A 30 4.74 -9.27 -7.71
CA THR A 30 5.63 -9.90 -8.69
C THR A 30 6.56 -10.91 -8.02
N ALA A 31 7.17 -10.55 -6.88
CA ALA A 31 8.09 -11.43 -6.14
C ALA A 31 7.34 -12.60 -5.49
N LEU A 32 6.17 -12.38 -4.90
CA LEU A 32 5.32 -13.43 -4.32
C LEU A 32 5.02 -14.50 -5.36
N VAL A 33 4.50 -14.08 -6.52
CA VAL A 33 4.12 -14.99 -7.62
C VAL A 33 5.35 -15.69 -8.19
N HIS A 34 6.42 -14.94 -8.49
CA HIS A 34 7.63 -15.52 -9.04
C HIS A 34 8.28 -16.54 -8.09
N ASN A 35 8.41 -16.20 -6.81
CA ASN A 35 9.05 -17.07 -5.84
C ASN A 35 8.26 -18.36 -5.61
N LEU A 36 6.92 -18.32 -5.63
CA LEU A 36 6.08 -19.52 -5.50
C LEU A 36 6.18 -20.39 -6.76
N ILE A 37 6.13 -19.79 -7.96
CA ILE A 37 6.24 -20.53 -9.26
C ILE A 37 7.64 -21.12 -9.42
N ALA A 38 8.70 -20.39 -9.08
CA ALA A 38 10.08 -20.83 -9.21
C ALA A 38 10.54 -21.76 -8.06
N GLY A 39 9.65 -22.16 -7.16
CA GLY A 39 9.96 -23.09 -6.07
C GLY A 39 10.97 -22.54 -5.06
N ALA A 40 10.80 -21.29 -4.62
CA ALA A 40 11.66 -20.66 -3.64
C ALA A 40 11.72 -21.45 -2.34
N ARG A 41 12.89 -21.46 -1.70
CA ARG A 41 13.05 -21.97 -0.34
C ARG A 41 12.39 -21.02 0.65
N LEU A 42 11.27 -21.43 1.24
CA LEU A 42 10.42 -20.64 2.13
C LEU A 42 10.28 -21.35 3.49
N PRO A 43 11.29 -21.25 4.38
CA PRO A 43 11.38 -22.07 5.59
C PRO A 43 10.28 -21.81 6.63
N PHE A 44 9.70 -20.63 6.64
CA PHE A 44 8.59 -20.26 7.53
C PHE A 44 7.21 -20.32 6.85
N PHE A 45 7.12 -20.93 5.67
CA PHE A 45 5.87 -21.28 5.04
C PHE A 45 5.69 -22.79 5.12
N ASP A 46 4.90 -23.26 6.07
CA ASP A 46 4.79 -24.68 6.46
C ASP A 46 4.55 -25.64 5.31
N ALA A 47 3.66 -25.26 4.37
CA ALA A 47 3.37 -26.11 3.20
C ALA A 47 4.60 -26.32 2.31
N ALA A 48 5.45 -25.30 2.16
CA ALA A 48 6.70 -25.40 1.40
C ALA A 48 7.81 -26.07 2.22
N ALA A 49 7.97 -25.71 3.51
CA ALA A 49 8.99 -26.25 4.40
C ALA A 49 8.84 -27.78 4.60
N GLN A 50 7.61 -28.28 4.62
CA GLN A 50 7.28 -29.69 4.74
C GLN A 50 7.23 -30.44 3.40
N GLY A 51 7.55 -29.79 2.28
CA GLY A 51 7.49 -30.39 0.94
C GLY A 51 6.08 -30.72 0.46
N ARG A 52 5.05 -30.11 1.05
CA ARG A 52 3.64 -30.33 0.70
C ARG A 52 3.16 -29.43 -0.44
N LEU A 53 3.81 -28.32 -0.70
CA LEU A 53 3.58 -27.48 -1.86
C LEU A 53 4.20 -28.17 -3.08
N LEU A 54 3.35 -28.63 -4.00
CA LEU A 54 3.77 -29.45 -5.15
C LEU A 54 4.05 -28.56 -6.38
N ARG A 55 3.17 -27.58 -6.62
CA ARG A 55 3.24 -26.71 -7.79
C ARG A 55 2.53 -25.40 -7.54
N ALA A 56 3.02 -24.32 -8.19
CA ALA A 56 2.32 -23.04 -8.30
C ALA A 56 2.31 -22.58 -9.76
N TYR A 57 1.20 -22.04 -10.23
CA TYR A 57 1.06 -21.53 -11.60
C TYR A 57 -0.06 -20.50 -11.72
N LEU A 58 -0.01 -19.70 -12.78
CA LEU A 58 -1.05 -18.72 -13.08
C LEU A 58 -2.20 -19.35 -13.86
N GLU A 59 -3.42 -18.93 -13.54
CA GLU A 59 -4.63 -19.24 -14.28
C GLU A 59 -5.32 -17.96 -14.76
N PRO A 60 -6.25 -18.04 -15.73
CA PRO A 60 -7.11 -16.92 -16.07
C PRO A 60 -7.87 -16.44 -14.84
N GLN A 61 -7.93 -15.13 -14.65
CA GLN A 61 -8.70 -14.54 -13.55
C GLN A 61 -10.21 -14.71 -13.77
N PRO A 62 -11.01 -14.78 -12.70
CA PRO A 62 -12.45 -15.00 -12.81
C PRO A 62 -13.25 -13.77 -13.19
N ASP A 63 -12.67 -12.57 -13.11
CA ASP A 63 -13.32 -11.30 -13.35
C ASP A 63 -12.84 -10.71 -14.69
N GLU A 64 -13.74 -10.71 -15.68
CA GLU A 64 -13.47 -10.23 -17.03
C GLU A 64 -13.42 -8.70 -17.14
N ILE A 65 -13.93 -7.97 -16.13
CA ILE A 65 -14.03 -6.51 -16.14
C ILE A 65 -12.76 -5.87 -15.53
N VAL A 66 -12.18 -6.52 -14.52
CA VAL A 66 -10.98 -6.02 -13.85
C VAL A 66 -9.75 -6.31 -14.71
N PRO A 67 -8.91 -5.31 -15.03
CA PRO A 67 -7.67 -5.55 -15.78
C PRO A 67 -6.77 -6.58 -15.09
N ARG A 68 -6.16 -7.44 -15.88
CA ARG A 68 -5.15 -8.39 -15.39
C ARG A 68 -3.90 -7.64 -14.91
N PHE A 69 -3.36 -8.03 -13.74
CA PHE A 69 -2.07 -7.54 -13.29
C PHE A 69 -0.97 -7.96 -14.27
N PRO A 70 -0.20 -7.02 -14.82
CA PRO A 70 0.78 -7.30 -15.90
C PRO A 70 2.06 -7.94 -15.35
N TYR A 71 1.93 -9.13 -14.75
CA TYR A 71 3.00 -9.86 -14.07
C TYR A 71 4.25 -10.02 -14.95
N GLU A 72 4.08 -10.43 -16.21
CA GLU A 72 5.17 -10.71 -17.13
C GLU A 72 5.99 -9.44 -17.43
N LYS A 73 5.33 -8.29 -17.59
CA LYS A 73 5.98 -6.99 -17.76
C LYS A 73 6.81 -6.63 -16.53
N HIS A 74 6.22 -6.75 -15.33
CA HIS A 74 6.88 -6.38 -14.10
C HIS A 74 8.03 -7.34 -13.75
N LEU A 75 7.88 -8.63 -14.04
CA LEU A 75 8.98 -9.58 -13.93
C LEU A 75 10.09 -9.19 -14.91
N GLY A 76 9.75 -8.87 -16.17
CA GLY A 76 10.70 -8.42 -17.19
C GLY A 76 11.52 -7.21 -16.72
N ASP A 77 10.92 -6.25 -16.03
CA ASP A 77 11.64 -5.11 -15.45
C ASP A 77 12.65 -5.55 -14.38
N LEU A 78 12.26 -6.46 -13.47
CA LEU A 78 13.13 -6.96 -12.41
C LEU A 78 14.29 -7.82 -12.90
N VAL A 79 14.12 -8.50 -14.05
CA VAL A 79 15.15 -9.38 -14.63
C VAL A 79 15.87 -8.75 -15.81
N ALA A 80 15.62 -7.49 -16.12
CA ALA A 80 16.30 -6.74 -17.19
C ALA A 80 17.80 -6.61 -16.94
N ALA A 81 18.55 -6.22 -17.94
CA ALA A 81 19.97 -5.91 -17.85
C ALA A 81 20.24 -4.45 -18.28
N PRO A 82 20.44 -3.51 -17.36
CA PRO A 82 20.40 -3.63 -15.90
C PRO A 82 18.98 -3.80 -15.35
N PRO A 83 18.81 -4.46 -14.18
CA PRO A 83 17.52 -4.61 -13.54
C PRO A 83 16.97 -3.27 -13.05
N ARG A 84 15.65 -3.11 -13.12
CA ARG A 84 14.96 -1.90 -12.71
C ARG A 84 13.69 -2.21 -11.92
N TRP A 85 13.31 -1.29 -11.07
CA TRP A 85 12.05 -1.41 -10.33
C TRP A 85 10.87 -1.19 -11.28
N PRO A 86 9.80 -2.01 -11.16
CA PRO A 86 8.57 -1.82 -11.91
C PRO A 86 7.90 -0.48 -11.60
N GLU A 87 7.18 0.06 -12.57
CA GLU A 87 6.34 1.23 -12.36
C GLU A 87 5.22 0.95 -11.36
N SER A 88 4.82 1.99 -10.61
CA SER A 88 3.72 1.89 -9.66
C SER A 88 2.38 1.70 -10.36
N THR A 89 1.54 0.82 -9.82
CA THR A 89 0.17 0.58 -10.27
C THR A 89 -0.70 1.83 -10.07
N ARG A 90 -1.45 2.22 -11.11
CA ARG A 90 -2.33 3.42 -11.10
C ARG A 90 -3.82 3.08 -11.12
N ARG A 91 -4.17 1.80 -11.27
CA ARG A 91 -5.54 1.30 -11.37
C ARG A 91 -5.65 -0.06 -10.69
N ILE A 92 -6.87 -0.48 -10.38
CA ILE A 92 -7.12 -1.83 -9.88
C ILE A 92 -6.71 -2.87 -10.91
N SER A 93 -6.15 -3.96 -10.45
CA SER A 93 -5.84 -5.12 -11.27
C SER A 93 -5.96 -6.41 -10.46
N GLN A 94 -6.12 -7.53 -11.14
CA GLN A 94 -6.27 -8.84 -10.52
C GLN A 94 -5.39 -9.89 -11.17
N LEU A 95 -4.98 -10.89 -10.39
CA LEU A 95 -4.22 -12.03 -10.87
C LEU A 95 -4.63 -13.29 -10.09
N ARG A 96 -4.88 -14.40 -10.78
CA ARG A 96 -5.13 -15.70 -10.14
C ARG A 96 -3.86 -16.55 -10.12
N LEU A 97 -3.43 -16.91 -8.93
CA LEU A 97 -2.37 -17.88 -8.66
C LEU A 97 -2.99 -19.15 -8.07
N THR A 98 -2.67 -20.31 -8.62
CA THR A 98 -3.13 -21.60 -8.13
C THR A 98 -1.98 -22.36 -7.50
N LEU A 99 -2.22 -22.86 -6.28
CA LEU A 99 -1.30 -23.73 -5.55
C LEU A 99 -1.86 -25.16 -5.54
N GLU A 100 -1.04 -26.13 -5.95
CA GLU A 100 -1.29 -27.56 -5.77
C GLU A 100 -0.50 -28.04 -4.56
N TYR A 101 -1.19 -28.73 -3.63
CA TYR A 101 -0.56 -29.14 -2.38
C TYR A 101 -1.12 -30.46 -1.84
N ALA A 102 -0.35 -31.12 -0.98
CA ALA A 102 -0.77 -32.25 -0.18
C ALA A 102 -1.34 -31.77 1.17
N SER A 103 -2.60 -32.11 1.48
CA SER A 103 -3.24 -31.75 2.76
C SER A 103 -2.64 -32.50 3.94
N THR A 104 -2.61 -31.87 5.12
CA THR A 104 -2.30 -32.57 6.39
C THR A 104 -3.44 -33.43 6.89
N LYS A 105 -4.69 -33.14 6.49
CA LYS A 105 -5.89 -33.84 6.94
C LYS A 105 -6.01 -35.24 6.30
N PHE A 106 -6.07 -36.28 7.11
CA PHE A 106 -6.09 -37.68 6.66
C PHE A 106 -7.14 -37.95 5.58
N TRP A 107 -8.36 -37.50 5.78
CA TRP A 107 -9.46 -37.71 4.82
C TRP A 107 -9.27 -36.95 3.47
N LYS A 108 -8.64 -35.80 3.49
CA LYS A 108 -8.30 -35.07 2.25
C LYS A 108 -7.13 -35.69 1.49
N ARG A 109 -6.19 -36.33 2.19
CA ARG A 109 -5.10 -37.10 1.55
C ARG A 109 -5.61 -38.23 0.66
N GLN A 110 -6.72 -38.86 1.03
CA GLN A 110 -7.35 -39.90 0.22
C GLN A 110 -7.99 -39.36 -1.07
N LEU A 111 -8.31 -38.08 -1.12
CA LEU A 111 -8.86 -37.41 -2.30
C LEU A 111 -7.76 -36.94 -3.29
N GLY A 112 -6.48 -37.21 -3.02
CA GLY A 112 -5.36 -36.84 -3.87
C GLY A 112 -4.88 -35.39 -3.65
N GLN A 113 -4.30 -34.81 -4.70
CA GLN A 113 -3.77 -33.44 -4.68
C GLN A 113 -4.90 -32.42 -4.52
N GLN A 114 -4.70 -31.45 -3.63
CA GLN A 114 -5.63 -30.36 -3.40
C GLN A 114 -5.20 -29.11 -4.15
N ARG A 115 -6.14 -28.24 -4.47
CA ARG A 115 -5.90 -26.95 -5.10
C ARG A 115 -6.42 -25.82 -4.23
N LEU A 116 -5.67 -24.72 -4.18
CA LEU A 116 -6.08 -23.44 -3.60
C LEU A 116 -5.88 -22.35 -4.64
N HIS A 117 -6.94 -21.63 -4.98
CA HIS A 117 -6.86 -20.43 -5.80
C HIS A 117 -6.63 -19.21 -4.91
N ILE A 118 -5.70 -18.36 -5.30
CA ILE A 118 -5.43 -17.07 -4.67
C ILE A 118 -5.72 -16.00 -5.70
N ASP A 119 -6.81 -15.26 -5.50
CA ASP A 119 -7.17 -14.11 -6.32
C ASP A 119 -6.52 -12.87 -5.71
N ILE A 120 -5.37 -12.47 -6.23
CA ILE A 120 -4.64 -11.29 -5.78
C ILE A 120 -5.28 -10.06 -6.41
N VAL A 121 -5.77 -9.15 -5.57
CA VAL A 121 -6.38 -7.89 -5.99
C VAL A 121 -5.46 -6.74 -5.59
N ASP A 122 -4.82 -6.12 -6.60
CA ASP A 122 -3.97 -4.94 -6.43
C ASP A 122 -4.79 -3.67 -6.62
N TYR A 123 -4.73 -2.76 -5.66
CA TYR A 123 -5.39 -1.47 -5.76
C TYR A 123 -4.59 -0.37 -5.05
N PRO A 124 -4.67 0.89 -5.54
CA PRO A 124 -4.00 2.01 -4.89
C PRO A 124 -4.50 2.20 -3.46
N GLY A 125 -3.58 2.32 -2.50
CA GLY A 125 -3.93 2.53 -1.09
C GLY A 125 -4.66 3.84 -0.85
N GLU A 126 -4.43 4.81 -1.70
CA GLU A 126 -5.10 6.10 -1.72
C GLU A 126 -6.62 5.99 -1.87
N TRP A 127 -7.11 4.94 -2.51
CA TRP A 127 -8.54 4.69 -2.66
C TRP A 127 -9.21 4.30 -1.33
N LEU A 128 -8.44 3.77 -0.38
CA LEU A 128 -8.94 3.50 0.97
C LEU A 128 -9.20 4.81 1.73
N LEU A 129 -8.44 5.87 1.45
CA LEU A 129 -8.64 7.18 2.05
C LEU A 129 -9.95 7.84 1.61
N ASP A 130 -10.57 7.34 0.54
CA ASP A 130 -11.88 7.80 0.08
C ASP A 130 -13.05 7.17 0.84
N LEU A 131 -12.84 6.01 1.47
CA LEU A 131 -13.91 5.31 2.17
C LEU A 131 -14.53 6.11 3.33
N PRO A 132 -13.77 6.88 4.15
CA PRO A 132 -14.34 7.78 5.14
C PRO A 132 -15.30 8.82 4.55
N LEU A 133 -15.09 9.26 3.30
CA LEU A 133 -15.96 10.23 2.62
C LEU A 133 -17.41 9.76 2.51
N LEU A 134 -17.65 8.44 2.49
CA LEU A 134 -19.00 7.87 2.46
C LEU A 134 -19.88 8.31 3.65
N ARG A 135 -19.25 8.70 4.77
CA ARG A 135 -19.90 9.10 6.02
C ARG A 135 -20.01 10.61 6.16
N LEU A 136 -19.26 11.39 5.37
CA LEU A 136 -19.19 12.84 5.45
C LEU A 136 -20.13 13.48 4.43
N SER A 137 -20.86 14.51 4.84
CA SER A 137 -21.50 15.45 3.93
C SER A 137 -20.45 16.30 3.21
N TYR A 138 -20.83 16.95 2.11
CA TYR A 138 -19.95 17.88 1.41
C TYR A 138 -19.46 19.00 2.31
N ARG A 139 -20.34 19.51 3.21
CA ARG A 139 -20.02 20.54 4.19
C ARG A 139 -18.93 20.08 5.17
N GLU A 140 -19.12 18.93 5.81
CA GLU A 140 -18.17 18.39 6.79
C GLU A 140 -16.82 18.11 6.15
N TRP A 141 -16.83 17.53 4.94
CA TRP A 141 -15.60 17.31 4.19
C TRP A 141 -14.90 18.61 3.82
N SER A 142 -15.63 19.62 3.33
CA SER A 142 -15.07 20.93 2.95
C SER A 142 -14.41 21.63 4.15
N GLN A 143 -15.11 21.67 5.29
CA GLN A 143 -14.57 22.25 6.51
C GLN A 143 -13.30 21.54 6.96
N THR A 144 -13.34 20.20 7.04
CA THR A 144 -12.17 19.39 7.42
C THR A 144 -10.99 19.60 6.47
N ALA A 145 -11.22 19.64 5.15
CA ALA A 145 -10.16 19.86 4.16
C ALA A 145 -9.54 21.25 4.27
N ILE A 146 -10.33 22.28 4.53
CA ILE A 146 -9.85 23.65 4.73
C ILE A 146 -9.04 23.74 6.03
N GLU A 147 -9.53 23.20 7.15
CA GLU A 147 -8.82 23.19 8.42
C GLU A 147 -7.47 22.44 8.31
N GLN A 148 -7.48 21.27 7.70
CA GLN A 148 -6.25 20.50 7.48
C GLN A 148 -5.23 21.24 6.62
N SER A 149 -5.68 21.99 5.61
CA SER A 149 -4.81 22.76 4.71
C SER A 149 -4.07 23.91 5.41
N GLN A 150 -4.57 24.35 6.56
CA GLN A 150 -3.96 25.42 7.38
C GLN A 150 -2.86 24.91 8.32
N MET A 151 -2.72 23.58 8.46
CA MET A 151 -1.67 22.99 9.29
C MET A 151 -0.28 23.36 8.75
N ALA A 152 0.71 23.47 9.64
CA ALA A 152 2.05 23.97 9.31
C ALA A 152 2.74 23.17 8.18
N ASP A 153 2.52 21.85 8.16
CA ASP A 153 3.04 20.91 7.19
C ASP A 153 2.37 20.98 5.80
N ARG A 154 1.19 21.63 5.70
CA ARG A 154 0.38 21.73 4.48
C ARG A 154 0.23 23.15 3.94
N LYS A 155 0.37 24.13 4.81
CA LYS A 155 0.06 25.54 4.52
C LYS A 155 0.75 26.07 3.28
N GLN A 156 2.02 25.71 3.05
CA GLN A 156 2.78 26.21 1.89
C GLN A 156 2.25 25.63 0.58
N ALA A 157 2.00 24.32 0.52
CA ALA A 157 1.44 23.66 -0.65
C ALA A 157 0.00 24.10 -0.92
N ALA A 158 -0.78 24.39 0.12
CA ALA A 158 -2.18 24.81 0.01
C ALA A 158 -2.37 26.27 -0.38
N LYS A 159 -1.32 27.12 -0.26
CA LYS A 159 -1.43 28.57 -0.43
C LYS A 159 -2.15 29.04 -1.70
N PRO A 160 -1.85 28.50 -2.92
CA PRO A 160 -2.55 28.95 -4.14
C PRO A 160 -4.05 28.63 -4.11
N TRP A 161 -4.41 27.45 -3.63
CA TRP A 161 -5.81 27.04 -3.50
C TRP A 161 -6.54 27.84 -2.41
N GLN A 162 -5.93 28.02 -1.23
CA GLN A 162 -6.50 28.83 -0.14
C GLN A 162 -6.74 30.29 -0.56
N ALA A 163 -5.81 30.88 -1.30
CA ALA A 163 -5.99 32.23 -1.83
C ALA A 163 -7.21 32.33 -2.77
N SER A 164 -7.50 31.27 -3.51
CA SER A 164 -8.66 31.25 -4.41
C SER A 164 -10.00 31.12 -3.67
N LEU A 165 -10.03 30.51 -2.47
CA LEU A 165 -11.27 30.39 -1.68
C LEU A 165 -11.89 31.75 -1.32
N GLY A 166 -11.06 32.78 -1.05
CA GLY A 166 -11.52 34.12 -0.75
C GLY A 166 -12.02 34.93 -1.97
N LEU A 167 -11.83 34.40 -3.18
CA LEU A 167 -12.22 35.07 -4.44
C LEU A 167 -13.56 34.58 -5.01
N VAL A 168 -14.20 33.63 -4.36
CA VAL A 168 -15.43 32.98 -4.84
C VAL A 168 -16.48 32.97 -3.76
N ASP A 169 -17.67 33.47 -4.07
CA ASP A 169 -18.84 33.29 -3.19
C ASP A 169 -19.53 31.96 -3.52
N PRO A 170 -19.71 31.05 -2.56
CA PRO A 170 -20.41 29.79 -2.76
C PRO A 170 -21.85 29.95 -3.25
N THR A 171 -22.44 31.14 -3.09
CA THR A 171 -23.81 31.48 -3.56
C THR A 171 -23.86 31.94 -5.01
N ASP A 172 -22.71 32.22 -5.63
CA ASP A 172 -22.66 32.60 -7.06
C ASP A 172 -23.30 31.53 -7.93
N PRO A 173 -23.86 31.91 -9.11
CA PRO A 173 -24.36 30.94 -10.08
C PRO A 173 -23.30 29.86 -10.41
N ALA A 174 -23.76 28.63 -10.59
CA ALA A 174 -22.90 27.54 -10.99
C ALA A 174 -22.23 27.81 -12.34
N ASP A 175 -20.89 27.78 -12.38
CA ASP A 175 -20.09 28.00 -13.58
C ASP A 175 -19.08 26.85 -13.71
N GLU A 176 -19.06 26.20 -14.88
CA GLU A 176 -18.21 25.06 -15.16
C GLU A 176 -16.73 25.43 -15.15
N ALA A 177 -16.35 26.57 -15.75
CA ALA A 177 -14.96 27.01 -15.82
C ALA A 177 -14.42 27.36 -14.43
N VAL A 178 -15.26 27.93 -13.56
CA VAL A 178 -14.93 28.18 -12.16
C VAL A 178 -14.71 26.88 -11.43
N ALA A 179 -15.61 25.89 -11.61
CA ALA A 179 -15.53 24.60 -10.97
C ALA A 179 -14.26 23.82 -11.38
N GLU A 180 -13.94 23.80 -12.68
CA GLU A 180 -12.73 23.16 -13.20
C GLU A 180 -11.46 23.80 -12.61
N ARG A 181 -11.38 25.12 -12.64
CA ARG A 181 -10.23 25.85 -12.09
C ARG A 181 -10.03 25.57 -10.60
N PHE A 182 -11.10 25.54 -9.82
CA PHE A 182 -11.04 25.21 -8.40
C PHE A 182 -10.60 23.76 -8.15
N ALA A 183 -11.18 22.82 -8.89
CA ALA A 183 -10.80 21.42 -8.81
C ALA A 183 -9.31 21.23 -9.16
N ASP A 184 -8.80 21.93 -10.15
CA ASP A 184 -7.40 21.83 -10.57
C ASP A 184 -6.43 22.46 -9.57
N LEU A 185 -6.78 23.58 -8.95
CA LEU A 185 -6.01 24.16 -7.86
C LEU A 185 -5.97 23.22 -6.65
N PHE A 186 -7.10 22.61 -6.30
CA PHE A 186 -7.15 21.64 -5.22
C PHE A 186 -6.35 20.37 -5.54
N LYS A 187 -6.47 19.82 -6.74
CA LYS A 187 -5.64 18.70 -7.22
C LYS A 187 -4.15 19.04 -7.20
N THR A 188 -3.78 20.27 -7.55
CA THR A 188 -2.39 20.73 -7.50
C THR A 188 -1.88 20.74 -6.06
N TYR A 189 -2.65 21.31 -5.13
CA TYR A 189 -2.34 21.24 -3.71
C TYR A 189 -2.11 19.79 -3.24
N LEU A 190 -3.02 18.87 -3.58
CA LEU A 190 -2.88 17.46 -3.17
C LEU A 190 -1.61 16.81 -3.75
N ARG A 191 -1.22 17.14 -5.00
CA ARG A 191 0.01 16.62 -5.63
C ARG A 191 1.27 17.19 -4.97
N GLU A 192 1.31 18.49 -4.72
CA GLU A 192 2.45 19.16 -4.08
C GLU A 192 2.65 18.67 -2.65
N ALA A 193 1.58 18.57 -1.87
CA ALA A 193 1.64 18.07 -0.50
C ALA A 193 2.13 16.61 -0.43
N ARG A 194 1.95 15.84 -1.49
CA ARG A 194 2.42 14.45 -1.59
C ARG A 194 3.85 14.31 -2.12
N ALA A 195 4.36 15.34 -2.77
CA ALA A 195 5.73 15.34 -3.28
C ALA A 195 6.76 15.53 -2.14
N ASP A 196 8.01 15.14 -2.39
CA ASP A 196 9.11 15.46 -1.51
C ASP A 196 9.27 17.00 -1.42
N PRO A 197 9.53 17.60 -0.25
CA PRO A 197 9.86 16.96 1.05
C PRO A 197 8.66 16.65 1.96
N TYR A 198 7.43 17.00 1.58
CA TYR A 198 6.26 16.86 2.45
C TYR A 198 5.82 15.39 2.62
N ALA A 199 5.81 14.62 1.53
CA ALA A 199 5.49 13.18 1.48
C ALA A 199 4.21 12.78 2.25
N LEU A 200 3.19 13.66 2.27
CA LEU A 200 1.96 13.43 3.02
C LEU A 200 1.10 12.34 2.38
N SER A 201 0.47 11.55 3.21
CA SER A 201 -0.32 10.37 2.82
C SER A 201 -1.83 10.57 2.93
N THR A 202 -2.30 11.39 3.88
CA THR A 202 -3.73 11.64 4.16
C THR A 202 -4.27 12.80 3.33
N LEU A 203 -4.57 12.54 2.06
CA LEU A 203 -5.03 13.57 1.11
C LEU A 203 -6.23 13.08 0.28
N PRO A 204 -7.42 12.90 0.88
CA PRO A 204 -8.63 12.57 0.13
C PRO A 204 -9.12 13.79 -0.69
N PRO A 205 -9.68 13.61 -1.90
CA PRO A 205 -9.98 12.32 -2.55
C PRO A 205 -8.76 11.69 -3.26
N GLY A 206 -8.53 10.39 -2.98
CA GLY A 206 -7.40 9.66 -3.57
C GLY A 206 -7.50 9.48 -5.08
N ARG A 207 -8.73 9.40 -5.63
CA ARG A 207 -8.97 9.34 -7.09
C ARG A 207 -8.58 10.63 -7.82
N PHE A 208 -8.48 11.76 -7.16
CA PHE A 208 -7.96 12.98 -7.77
C PHE A 208 -6.48 12.85 -8.15
N LEU A 209 -5.75 12.07 -7.35
CA LEU A 209 -4.33 11.80 -7.60
C LEU A 209 -4.13 10.63 -8.57
N MET A 210 -5.07 9.67 -8.56
CA MET A 210 -5.04 8.46 -9.38
C MET A 210 -6.41 8.19 -10.01
N PRO A 211 -6.84 8.99 -11.00
CA PRO A 211 -8.18 8.92 -11.57
C PRO A 211 -8.47 7.63 -12.33
N GLY A 212 -7.44 6.94 -12.86
CA GLY A 212 -7.63 5.76 -13.69
C GLY A 212 -8.51 6.06 -14.90
N ASP A 213 -9.52 5.22 -15.13
CA ASP A 213 -10.45 5.36 -16.27
C ASP A 213 -11.46 6.52 -16.10
N LEU A 214 -11.45 7.21 -14.95
CA LEU A 214 -12.33 8.36 -14.66
C LEU A 214 -11.69 9.71 -15.03
N ALA A 215 -10.52 9.72 -15.64
CA ALA A 215 -9.88 10.95 -16.08
C ALA A 215 -10.82 11.75 -17.01
N GLY A 216 -11.03 13.04 -16.68
CA GLY A 216 -11.97 13.91 -17.43
C GLY A 216 -13.45 13.79 -17.04
N SER A 217 -13.81 12.91 -16.09
CA SER A 217 -15.18 12.80 -15.61
C SER A 217 -15.58 14.03 -14.78
N PRO A 218 -16.79 14.61 -14.99
CA PRO A 218 -17.34 15.68 -14.14
C PRO A 218 -17.43 15.29 -12.66
N ALA A 219 -17.55 14.00 -12.34
CA ALA A 219 -17.52 13.50 -10.97
C ALA A 219 -16.16 13.73 -10.27
N LEU A 220 -15.10 14.07 -11.01
CA LEU A 220 -13.79 14.46 -10.47
C LEU A 220 -13.55 15.98 -10.56
N THR A 221 -14.60 16.78 -10.80
CA THR A 221 -14.51 18.23 -10.94
C THR A 221 -15.23 18.92 -9.80
N PHE A 222 -14.73 18.75 -8.58
CA PHE A 222 -15.19 19.44 -7.37
C PHE A 222 -14.01 19.77 -6.46
N ALA A 223 -14.20 20.74 -5.58
CA ALA A 223 -13.23 21.13 -4.57
C ALA A 223 -13.97 21.60 -3.30
N PRO A 224 -13.30 21.61 -2.13
CA PRO A 224 -13.89 22.17 -0.93
C PRO A 224 -14.16 23.68 -1.11
N LEU A 225 -15.32 24.14 -0.64
CA LEU A 225 -15.68 25.56 -0.54
C LEU A 225 -15.93 25.94 0.91
N ASP A 226 -15.63 27.19 1.28
CA ASP A 226 -15.91 27.69 2.61
C ASP A 226 -17.41 28.05 2.71
N PRO A 227 -18.19 27.42 3.62
CA PRO A 227 -19.60 27.75 3.79
C PRO A 227 -19.84 29.17 4.33
N GLY A 228 -18.80 29.86 4.87
CA GLY A 228 -18.92 31.22 5.40
C GLY A 228 -19.97 31.38 6.48
N GLY A 229 -20.23 30.32 7.29
CA GLY A 229 -21.25 30.32 8.35
C GLY A 229 -22.69 30.21 7.84
N ARG A 230 -22.93 30.00 6.54
CA ARG A 230 -24.29 29.85 5.97
C ARG A 230 -24.79 28.42 6.16
N ASP A 231 -26.06 28.25 6.52
CA ASP A 231 -26.68 26.94 6.70
C ASP A 231 -27.28 26.36 5.41
N SER A 232 -27.64 27.22 4.45
CA SER A 232 -28.26 26.82 3.18
C SER A 232 -27.73 27.65 2.02
N PHE A 233 -27.85 27.09 0.81
CA PHE A 233 -27.37 27.69 -0.43
C PHE A 233 -28.50 27.70 -1.50
N PRO A 234 -28.51 28.72 -2.38
CA PRO A 234 -29.51 28.80 -3.48
C PRO A 234 -29.39 27.60 -4.42
N ARG A 235 -30.53 27.18 -4.98
CA ARG A 235 -30.50 26.19 -6.06
C ARG A 235 -29.73 26.76 -7.26
N GLY A 236 -28.88 25.94 -7.86
CA GLY A 236 -28.04 26.37 -9.00
C GLY A 236 -26.85 27.21 -8.62
N SER A 237 -26.51 27.33 -7.34
CA SER A 237 -25.27 27.96 -6.88
C SER A 237 -24.06 27.06 -7.10
N LEU A 238 -22.87 27.65 -7.06
CA LEU A 238 -21.61 26.92 -7.13
C LEU A 238 -21.49 25.87 -6.01
N TRP A 239 -21.92 26.20 -4.78
CA TRP A 239 -21.99 25.23 -3.68
C TRP A 239 -22.80 24.00 -4.05
N THR A 240 -24.03 24.18 -4.52
CA THR A 240 -24.94 23.05 -4.85
C THR A 240 -24.42 22.23 -6.03
N MET A 241 -23.66 22.83 -6.95
CA MET A 241 -22.98 22.13 -8.03
C MET A 241 -21.85 21.24 -7.48
N MET A 242 -20.99 21.77 -6.62
CA MET A 242 -19.88 21.05 -6.00
C MET A 242 -20.40 19.91 -5.11
N GLU A 243 -21.41 20.18 -4.28
CA GLU A 243 -22.06 19.18 -3.43
C GLU A 243 -22.64 18.02 -4.26
N ARG A 244 -23.34 18.31 -5.35
CA ARG A 244 -23.87 17.29 -6.26
C ARG A 244 -22.77 16.42 -6.86
N ARG A 245 -21.62 17.02 -7.23
CA ARG A 245 -20.47 16.28 -7.79
C ARG A 245 -19.78 15.42 -6.74
N TYR A 246 -19.66 15.93 -5.53
CA TYR A 246 -19.14 15.17 -4.39
C TYR A 246 -20.04 13.96 -4.09
N GLU A 247 -21.37 14.12 -4.08
CA GLU A 247 -22.30 13.01 -3.88
C GLU A 247 -22.27 12.02 -5.06
N ALA A 248 -22.13 12.53 -6.30
CA ALA A 248 -21.92 11.68 -7.47
C ALA A 248 -20.61 10.88 -7.35
N TYR A 249 -19.53 11.50 -6.89
CA TYR A 249 -18.26 10.82 -6.60
C TYR A 249 -18.43 9.68 -5.58
N LYS A 250 -19.10 9.94 -4.47
CA LYS A 250 -19.38 8.93 -3.44
C LYS A 250 -20.20 7.77 -4.00
N SER A 251 -21.25 8.06 -4.77
CA SER A 251 -22.20 7.05 -5.27
C SER A 251 -21.67 6.23 -6.44
N HIS A 252 -20.94 6.86 -7.38
CA HIS A 252 -20.51 6.22 -8.62
C HIS A 252 -19.03 5.78 -8.62
N VAL A 253 -18.22 6.27 -7.69
CA VAL A 253 -16.79 5.96 -7.62
C VAL A 253 -16.44 5.20 -6.35
N VAL A 254 -16.73 5.78 -5.18
CA VAL A 254 -16.25 5.20 -3.90
C VAL A 254 -17.06 3.97 -3.50
N ARG A 255 -18.40 4.05 -3.58
CA ARG A 255 -19.28 2.95 -3.16
C ARG A 255 -19.15 1.69 -4.03
N PRO A 256 -19.06 1.78 -5.38
CA PRO A 256 -18.80 0.59 -6.21
C PRO A 256 -17.47 -0.07 -5.88
N PHE A 257 -16.39 0.71 -5.72
CA PHE A 257 -15.10 0.16 -5.32
C PHE A 257 -15.19 -0.62 -4.00
N PHE A 258 -15.84 -0.04 -2.98
CA PHE A 258 -16.04 -0.72 -1.70
C PHE A 258 -16.81 -2.03 -1.86
N ARG A 259 -17.97 -1.99 -2.51
CA ARG A 259 -18.90 -3.13 -2.64
C ARG A 259 -18.32 -4.25 -3.50
N ASP A 260 -17.74 -3.90 -4.64
CA ASP A 260 -17.41 -4.88 -5.69
C ASP A 260 -16.01 -5.48 -5.51
N HIS A 261 -15.12 -4.78 -4.82
CA HIS A 261 -13.74 -5.23 -4.61
C HIS A 261 -13.40 -5.39 -3.14
N PHE A 262 -13.43 -4.31 -2.36
CA PHE A 262 -12.93 -4.32 -0.99
C PHE A 262 -13.72 -5.22 -0.04
N ALA A 263 -15.06 -5.14 -0.06
CA ALA A 263 -15.92 -5.95 0.81
C ALA A 263 -15.89 -7.46 0.52
N ARG A 264 -15.28 -7.86 -0.60
CA ARG A 264 -15.16 -9.27 -1.00
C ARG A 264 -13.82 -9.90 -0.64
N LEU A 265 -12.91 -9.16 0.00
CA LEU A 265 -11.60 -9.67 0.40
C LEU A 265 -11.72 -10.57 1.62
N ASP A 266 -10.96 -11.67 1.62
CA ASP A 266 -10.81 -12.58 2.75
C ASP A 266 -9.57 -12.24 3.57
N ARG A 267 -8.49 -11.83 2.91
CA ARG A 267 -7.17 -11.53 3.46
C ARG A 267 -6.67 -10.18 2.96
N GLN A 268 -5.87 -9.53 3.77
CA GLN A 268 -5.31 -8.23 3.40
C GLN A 268 -3.85 -8.09 3.81
N ILE A 269 -3.03 -7.58 2.90
CA ILE A 269 -1.72 -7.02 3.24
C ILE A 269 -1.70 -5.52 2.96
N VAL A 270 -1.21 -4.75 3.93
CA VAL A 270 -1.02 -3.30 3.81
C VAL A 270 0.47 -3.02 3.82
N MET A 271 0.98 -2.55 2.70
CA MET A 271 2.40 -2.22 2.50
C MET A 271 2.68 -0.80 2.96
N ILE A 272 3.63 -0.62 3.90
CA ILE A 272 3.88 0.64 4.58
C ILE A 272 5.38 0.96 4.51
N ASP A 273 5.73 2.08 3.90
CA ASP A 273 7.11 2.58 3.88
C ASP A 273 7.38 3.45 5.11
N VAL A 274 7.62 2.79 6.25
CA VAL A 274 7.91 3.46 7.53
C VAL A 274 9.21 4.24 7.43
N LEU A 275 10.21 3.74 6.68
CA LEU A 275 11.51 4.38 6.56
C LEU A 275 11.41 5.72 5.82
N ALA A 276 10.55 5.80 4.80
CA ALA A 276 10.28 7.07 4.12
C ALA A 276 9.63 8.10 5.05
N ALA A 277 8.71 7.68 5.91
CA ALA A 277 8.10 8.57 6.90
C ALA A 277 9.10 9.04 7.95
N LEU A 278 9.96 8.16 8.46
CA LEU A 278 11.04 8.53 9.40
C LEU A 278 12.02 9.53 8.74
N ASN A 279 12.36 9.31 7.48
CA ASN A 279 13.23 10.20 6.71
C ASN A 279 12.59 11.59 6.45
N GLY A 280 11.26 11.66 6.34
CA GLY A 280 10.49 12.89 6.20
C GLY A 280 10.27 13.64 7.53
N GLY A 281 10.71 13.06 8.65
CA GLY A 281 10.62 13.66 9.98
C GLY A 281 9.24 13.59 10.64
N GLN A 282 9.09 14.30 11.76
CA GLN A 282 7.89 14.22 12.59
C GLN A 282 6.56 14.50 11.86
N PRO A 283 6.45 15.49 10.94
CA PRO A 283 5.19 15.72 10.20
C PRO A 283 4.77 14.52 9.36
N ALA A 284 5.72 13.88 8.66
CA ALA A 284 5.45 12.71 7.83
C ALA A 284 5.07 11.47 8.66
N VAL A 285 5.68 11.30 9.83
CA VAL A 285 5.34 10.25 10.80
C VAL A 285 3.93 10.44 11.34
N ALA A 286 3.57 11.66 11.76
CA ALA A 286 2.24 11.98 12.25
C ALA A 286 1.15 11.82 11.17
N ASP A 287 1.48 12.14 9.92
CA ASP A 287 0.59 11.94 8.78
C ASP A 287 0.41 10.44 8.48
N LEU A 288 1.48 9.65 8.53
CA LEU A 288 1.40 8.20 8.39
C LEU A 288 0.53 7.56 9.50
N GLU A 289 0.64 8.01 10.74
CA GLU A 289 -0.21 7.54 11.86
C GLU A 289 -1.69 7.82 11.57
N ARG A 290 -2.02 9.01 11.06
CA ARG A 290 -3.38 9.35 10.62
C ARG A 290 -3.85 8.45 9.48
N ALA A 291 -3.04 8.30 8.43
CA ALA A 291 -3.35 7.43 7.29
C ALA A 291 -3.62 5.99 7.72
N MET A 292 -2.80 5.46 8.62
CA MET A 292 -2.99 4.10 9.15
C MET A 292 -4.28 3.97 9.94
N THR A 293 -4.62 4.99 10.75
CA THR A 293 -5.88 5.01 11.49
C THR A 293 -7.08 5.00 10.54
N GLU A 294 -7.09 5.84 9.52
CA GLU A 294 -8.17 5.93 8.53
C GLU A 294 -8.30 4.65 7.69
N ILE A 295 -7.18 4.10 7.21
CA ILE A 295 -7.15 2.84 6.47
C ILE A 295 -7.69 1.69 7.32
N MET A 296 -7.25 1.56 8.56
CA MET A 296 -7.67 0.46 9.43
C MET A 296 -9.12 0.62 9.90
N GLU A 297 -9.66 1.83 9.95
CA GLU A 297 -11.10 2.05 10.18
C GLU A 297 -11.97 1.48 9.05
N CYS A 298 -11.44 1.36 7.84
CA CYS A 298 -12.13 0.74 6.72
C CYS A 298 -12.29 -0.79 6.89
N PHE A 299 -11.43 -1.44 7.67
CA PHE A 299 -11.48 -2.87 7.95
C PHE A 299 -12.44 -3.24 9.09
N ARG A 300 -13.19 -2.30 9.65
CA ARG A 300 -14.11 -2.54 10.77
C ARG A 300 -15.32 -3.35 10.34
N SER A 301 -15.46 -4.52 10.95
CA SER A 301 -16.71 -5.29 10.99
C SER A 301 -17.60 -4.75 12.12
N GLY A 302 -18.84 -4.37 11.82
CA GLY A 302 -19.87 -4.21 12.87
C GLY A 302 -19.96 -2.88 13.60
N SER A 303 -20.02 -1.73 12.94
CA SER A 303 -20.62 -0.54 13.56
C SER A 303 -22.11 -0.46 13.24
N ASN A 304 -22.93 -0.07 14.22
CA ASN A 304 -24.41 -0.06 14.25
C ASN A 304 -25.12 0.82 13.19
N ASN A 305 -24.62 0.89 11.96
CA ASN A 305 -25.27 1.56 10.85
C ASN A 305 -25.83 0.54 9.87
N LEU A 306 -27.02 0.76 9.34
CA LEU A 306 -27.75 -0.07 8.38
C LEU A 306 -26.92 -0.55 7.16
N TRP A 307 -25.78 0.07 6.90
CA TRP A 307 -24.83 -0.29 5.84
C TRP A 307 -23.81 -1.35 6.28
N SER A 308 -23.50 -1.46 7.59
CA SER A 308 -22.50 -2.39 8.10
C SER A 308 -22.99 -3.82 8.18
N SER A 309 -24.29 -4.02 8.36
CA SER A 309 -24.88 -5.37 8.47
C SER A 309 -24.97 -6.13 7.14
N LEU A 310 -25.00 -5.41 6.01
CA LEU A 310 -25.10 -5.99 4.66
C LEU A 310 -23.74 -6.13 3.94
N PHE A 311 -22.72 -5.38 4.37
CA PHE A 311 -21.43 -5.25 3.65
C PHE A 311 -20.21 -5.27 4.57
N ALA A 312 -20.28 -5.91 5.74
CA ALA A 312 -19.11 -6.06 6.60
C ALA A 312 -18.00 -6.82 5.84
N PRO A 313 -16.78 -6.25 5.70
CA PRO A 313 -15.68 -6.97 5.08
C PRO A 313 -15.39 -8.24 5.89
N ARG A 314 -15.21 -9.36 5.19
CA ARG A 314 -14.91 -10.67 5.78
C ARG A 314 -13.42 -10.89 6.04
N ILE A 315 -12.64 -9.81 6.07
CA ILE A 315 -11.20 -9.90 6.24
C ILE A 315 -10.90 -10.42 7.65
N ASP A 316 -10.44 -11.65 7.74
CA ASP A 316 -10.12 -12.33 8.99
C ASP A 316 -8.61 -12.28 9.32
N ARG A 317 -7.74 -11.98 8.33
CA ARG A 317 -6.30 -11.81 8.54
C ARG A 317 -5.76 -10.59 7.82
N ILE A 318 -5.01 -9.78 8.57
CA ILE A 318 -4.39 -8.56 8.08
C ILE A 318 -2.90 -8.61 8.41
N VAL A 319 -2.06 -8.41 7.39
CA VAL A 319 -0.62 -8.19 7.58
C VAL A 319 -0.31 -6.72 7.34
N LEU A 320 0.26 -6.05 8.34
CA LEU A 320 0.86 -4.73 8.21
C LEU A 320 2.36 -4.93 7.94
N ALA A 321 2.79 -4.63 6.73
CA ALA A 321 4.15 -4.88 6.29
C ALA A 321 4.96 -3.58 6.27
N ALA A 322 5.91 -3.42 7.22
CA ALA A 322 6.94 -2.41 7.13
C ALA A 322 7.93 -2.84 6.03
N THR A 323 7.85 -2.17 4.89
CA THR A 323 8.56 -2.57 3.68
C THR A 323 10.00 -2.06 3.65
N LYS A 324 10.80 -2.56 2.69
CA LYS A 324 12.19 -2.17 2.48
C LYS A 324 13.09 -2.47 3.69
N ALA A 325 12.78 -3.55 4.43
CA ALA A 325 13.61 -3.97 5.57
C ALA A 325 15.07 -4.24 5.19
N ASP A 326 15.33 -4.53 3.92
CA ASP A 326 16.67 -4.67 3.36
C ASP A 326 17.47 -3.35 3.30
N HIS A 327 16.85 -2.20 3.56
CA HIS A 327 17.54 -0.92 3.76
C HIS A 327 18.11 -0.77 5.18
N LEU A 328 17.90 -1.76 6.03
CA LEU A 328 18.43 -1.85 7.39
C LEU A 328 19.25 -3.12 7.57
N HIS A 329 20.16 -3.09 8.54
CA HIS A 329 20.78 -4.30 9.04
C HIS A 329 19.75 -5.13 9.83
N HIS A 330 19.87 -6.47 9.83
CA HIS A 330 18.90 -7.37 10.47
C HIS A 330 18.63 -7.07 11.96
N GLN A 331 19.60 -6.52 12.67
CA GLN A 331 19.48 -6.11 14.08
C GLN A 331 18.40 -5.04 14.30
N SER A 332 18.03 -4.28 13.24
CA SER A 332 17.03 -3.24 13.31
C SER A 332 15.64 -3.68 12.79
N HIS A 333 15.49 -4.92 12.27
CA HIS A 333 14.20 -5.36 11.73
C HIS A 333 13.11 -5.45 12.79
N ASP A 334 13.42 -5.98 13.98
CA ASP A 334 12.44 -6.08 15.07
C ASP A 334 12.09 -4.69 15.65
N ARG A 335 13.04 -3.74 15.62
CA ARG A 335 12.77 -2.34 15.97
C ARG A 335 11.83 -1.68 14.94
N LEU A 336 12.00 -1.98 13.65
CA LEU A 336 11.10 -1.50 12.60
C LEU A 336 9.67 -2.05 12.78
N GLU A 337 9.52 -3.33 13.15
CA GLU A 337 8.22 -3.91 13.50
C GLU A 337 7.60 -3.22 14.73
N ALA A 338 8.41 -2.96 15.76
CA ALA A 338 7.93 -2.27 16.96
C ALA A 338 7.48 -0.83 16.67
N ILE A 339 8.18 -0.10 15.81
CA ILE A 339 7.78 1.24 15.37
C ILE A 339 6.44 1.19 14.62
N LEU A 340 6.28 0.28 13.67
CA LEU A 340 5.00 0.13 12.93
C LEU A 340 3.88 -0.31 13.87
N THR A 341 4.15 -1.23 14.81
CA THR A 341 3.19 -1.65 15.83
C THR A 341 2.73 -0.47 16.68
N LYS A 342 3.64 0.42 17.05
CA LYS A 342 3.30 1.63 17.82
C LYS A 342 2.46 2.61 17.00
N LEU A 343 2.82 2.85 15.72
CA LEU A 343 2.07 3.70 14.78
C LEU A 343 0.64 3.19 14.56
N ALA A 344 0.49 1.87 14.38
CA ALA A 344 -0.78 1.25 14.05
C ALA A 344 -1.59 0.79 15.30
N GLY A 345 -1.05 0.93 16.51
CA GLY A 345 -1.54 0.25 17.72
C GLY A 345 -3.02 0.47 18.03
N ARG A 346 -3.51 1.72 17.92
CA ARG A 346 -4.95 2.02 18.11
C ARG A 346 -5.82 1.34 17.04
N ALA A 347 -5.35 1.34 15.82
CA ALA A 347 -6.06 0.79 14.68
C ALA A 347 -6.04 -0.76 14.70
N MET A 348 -4.93 -1.37 15.11
CA MET A 348 -4.80 -2.81 15.31
C MET A 348 -5.77 -3.32 16.38
N ALA A 349 -5.75 -2.72 17.57
CA ALA A 349 -6.63 -3.10 18.67
C ALA A 349 -8.13 -3.07 18.25
N ARG A 350 -8.52 -2.12 17.40
CA ARG A 350 -9.88 -2.05 16.87
C ARG A 350 -10.19 -3.15 15.86
N ALA A 351 -9.25 -3.49 14.97
CA ALA A 351 -9.41 -4.58 14.00
C ALA A 351 -9.50 -5.94 14.70
N GLU A 352 -8.66 -6.17 15.70
CA GLU A 352 -8.68 -7.38 16.53
C GLU A 352 -9.99 -7.51 17.32
N TYR A 353 -10.50 -6.42 17.88
CA TYR A 353 -11.82 -6.40 18.51
C TYR A 353 -12.94 -6.77 17.54
N SER A 354 -12.77 -6.51 16.25
CA SER A 354 -13.71 -6.90 15.18
C SER A 354 -13.50 -8.34 14.69
N GLY A 355 -12.58 -9.10 15.27
CA GLY A 355 -12.34 -10.52 14.97
C GLY A 355 -11.29 -10.80 13.90
N ALA A 356 -10.54 -9.81 13.42
CA ALA A 356 -9.44 -10.01 12.51
C ALA A 356 -8.13 -10.30 13.27
N GLU A 357 -7.34 -11.27 12.80
CA GLU A 357 -5.96 -11.47 13.26
C GLU A 357 -5.07 -10.45 12.56
N VAL A 358 -4.40 -9.55 13.31
CA VAL A 358 -3.48 -8.55 12.75
C VAL A 358 -2.05 -8.91 13.10
N ARG A 359 -1.17 -8.98 12.10
CA ARG A 359 0.27 -9.18 12.29
C ARG A 359 1.08 -8.07 11.66
N VAL A 360 2.15 -7.67 12.34
CA VAL A 360 3.14 -6.71 11.84
C VAL A 360 4.39 -7.46 11.44
N LEU A 361 4.94 -7.14 10.27
CA LEU A 361 6.18 -7.73 9.76
C LEU A 361 7.07 -6.66 9.13
N ALA A 362 8.36 -6.63 9.48
CA ALA A 362 9.38 -5.94 8.71
C ALA A 362 9.83 -6.87 7.58
N MET A 363 9.62 -6.48 6.32
CA MET A 363 9.88 -7.36 5.19
C MET A 363 10.48 -6.64 3.98
N ALA A 364 11.15 -7.42 3.14
CA ALA A 364 11.51 -7.02 1.78
C ALA A 364 11.12 -8.15 0.81
N ALA A 365 10.19 -7.87 -0.09
CA ALA A 365 9.76 -8.85 -1.08
C ALA A 365 10.86 -9.22 -2.08
N VAL A 366 11.71 -8.24 -2.41
CA VAL A 366 12.98 -8.41 -3.13
C VAL A 366 14.07 -7.73 -2.31
N ARG A 367 15.08 -8.49 -1.91
CA ARG A 367 16.23 -7.99 -1.15
C ARG A 367 17.27 -7.40 -2.12
N ALA A 368 17.40 -6.08 -2.14
CA ALA A 368 18.34 -5.36 -3.00
C ALA A 368 19.74 -5.20 -2.40
N THR A 369 19.89 -5.39 -1.10
CA THR A 369 21.15 -5.23 -0.36
C THR A 369 21.63 -6.52 0.26
N ARG A 370 22.90 -6.54 0.66
CA ARG A 370 23.48 -7.56 1.53
C ARG A 370 24.03 -6.88 2.78
N GLU A 371 24.09 -7.61 3.86
CA GLU A 371 24.72 -7.14 5.08
C GLU A 371 26.23 -7.19 4.96
N GLY A 372 26.90 -6.28 5.64
CA GLY A 372 28.34 -6.16 5.72
C GLY A 372 28.73 -5.31 6.92
N GLU A 373 30.02 -5.16 7.11
CA GLU A 373 30.63 -4.34 8.15
C GLU A 373 31.56 -3.32 7.52
N ALA A 374 31.60 -2.12 8.08
CA ALA A 374 32.55 -1.09 7.71
C ALA A 374 33.23 -0.51 8.95
N LYS A 375 34.50 -0.17 8.85
CA LYS A 375 35.24 0.47 9.94
C LYS A 375 35.25 1.98 9.78
N ARG A 376 34.82 2.72 10.80
CA ARG A 376 34.84 4.16 10.86
C ARG A 376 35.44 4.59 12.22
N GLY A 377 36.57 5.31 12.20
CA GLY A 377 37.22 5.80 13.44
C GLY A 377 37.59 4.71 14.43
N GLY A 378 37.86 3.47 13.96
CA GLY A 378 38.19 2.33 14.82
C GLY A 378 36.97 1.51 15.27
N GLU A 379 35.79 1.97 15.07
CA GLU A 379 34.52 1.29 15.36
C GLU A 379 34.04 0.47 14.15
N VAL A 380 33.51 -0.75 14.40
CA VAL A 380 32.90 -1.59 13.39
C VAL A 380 31.40 -1.29 13.36
N LEU A 381 30.93 -0.75 12.23
CA LEU A 381 29.53 -0.39 12.04
C LEU A 381 28.83 -1.43 11.17
N PRO A 382 27.60 -1.88 11.54
CA PRO A 382 26.81 -2.78 10.73
C PRO A 382 26.27 -2.02 9.51
N CYS A 383 26.67 -2.45 8.31
CA CYS A 383 26.36 -1.77 7.06
C CYS A 383 25.48 -2.64 6.16
N ILE A 384 24.81 -1.99 5.22
CA ILE A 384 24.18 -2.63 4.07
C ILE A 384 24.98 -2.32 2.81
N VAL A 385 25.09 -3.28 1.91
CA VAL A 385 25.90 -3.20 0.70
C VAL A 385 24.99 -3.42 -0.51
N GLY A 386 24.90 -2.45 -1.40
CA GLY A 386 24.08 -2.52 -2.61
C GLY A 386 24.53 -1.52 -3.67
N TYR A 387 23.75 -1.37 -4.72
CA TYR A 387 23.93 -0.36 -5.75
C TYR A 387 22.92 0.77 -5.51
N PRO A 388 23.30 1.92 -4.93
CA PRO A 388 22.39 3.06 -4.81
C PRO A 388 21.91 3.51 -6.19
N LEU A 389 20.66 3.94 -6.29
CA LEU A 389 20.13 4.44 -7.57
C LEU A 389 20.86 5.73 -8.00
N ALA A 390 20.95 5.94 -9.30
CA ALA A 390 21.49 7.17 -9.85
C ALA A 390 20.68 8.38 -9.34
N GLY A 391 21.41 9.44 -8.92
CA GLY A 391 20.82 10.65 -8.34
C GLY A 391 20.53 10.59 -6.84
N GLU A 392 20.65 9.44 -6.19
CA GLU A 392 20.59 9.36 -4.72
C GLU A 392 21.82 10.05 -4.11
N THR A 393 21.64 10.64 -2.91
CA THR A 393 22.71 11.43 -2.25
C THR A 393 22.87 11.05 -0.79
N ILE A 394 24.13 11.00 -0.32
CA ILE A 394 24.47 10.96 1.09
C ILE A 394 25.51 12.04 1.39
N GLY A 395 25.13 13.02 2.19
CA GLY A 395 25.98 14.20 2.43
C GLY A 395 26.24 14.95 1.12
N LYS A 396 27.52 15.04 0.74
CA LYS A 396 27.96 15.71 -0.52
C LYS A 396 28.13 14.72 -1.70
N ARG A 397 27.92 13.45 -1.47
CA ARG A 397 28.13 12.41 -2.50
C ARG A 397 26.83 12.11 -3.23
N THR A 398 26.84 12.22 -4.55
CA THR A 398 25.78 11.75 -5.45
C THR A 398 26.22 10.44 -6.10
N PHE A 399 25.33 9.46 -6.17
CA PHE A 399 25.59 8.14 -6.75
C PHE A 399 25.20 8.12 -8.23
N ASP A 400 25.94 7.35 -9.03
CA ASP A 400 25.70 7.15 -10.47
C ASP A 400 24.89 5.89 -10.80
N GLY A 401 24.61 5.05 -9.82
CA GLY A 401 23.87 3.79 -9.99
C GLY A 401 24.71 2.58 -10.39
N ASN A 402 26.01 2.73 -10.64
CA ASN A 402 26.86 1.68 -11.23
C ASN A 402 27.79 0.99 -10.24
N GLU A 403 28.09 1.61 -9.12
CA GLU A 403 29.01 1.09 -8.13
C GLU A 403 28.30 0.58 -6.88
N LYS A 404 28.86 -0.45 -6.27
CA LYS A 404 28.44 -0.94 -4.96
C LYS A 404 29.01 -0.08 -3.85
N PHE A 405 28.15 0.23 -2.88
CA PHE A 405 28.57 0.95 -1.68
C PHE A 405 28.12 0.23 -0.42
N ALA A 406 28.98 0.29 0.60
CA ALA A 406 28.65 -0.04 1.97
C ALA A 406 28.10 1.22 2.65
N ILE A 407 26.88 1.17 3.11
CA ILE A 407 26.19 2.31 3.72
C ILE A 407 25.77 1.91 5.13
N PHE A 408 26.15 2.71 6.12
CA PHE A 408 25.59 2.61 7.46
C PHE A 408 24.24 3.35 7.47
N PRO A 409 23.09 2.65 7.60
CA PRO A 409 21.78 3.28 7.50
C PRO A 409 21.39 4.04 8.77
N GLY A 410 22.18 3.95 9.85
CA GLY A 410 21.81 4.35 11.19
C GLY A 410 21.05 3.24 11.92
N ASP A 411 20.97 3.38 13.25
CA ASP A 411 20.23 2.48 14.12
C ASP A 411 18.83 3.03 14.42
N LEU A 412 17.83 2.18 14.32
CA LEU A 412 16.51 2.52 14.83
C LEU A 412 16.52 2.52 16.37
N PRO A 413 15.78 3.44 17.03
CA PRO A 413 15.74 3.49 18.48
C PRO A 413 15.15 2.22 19.05
N SER A 414 15.63 1.81 20.23
CA SER A 414 15.08 0.68 20.98
C SER A 414 13.69 0.98 21.52
N ASP A 415 13.42 2.24 21.90
CA ASP A 415 12.07 2.70 22.24
C ASP A 415 11.37 3.25 20.97
N PRO A 416 10.32 2.58 20.47
CA PRO A 416 9.58 3.04 19.31
C PRO A 416 8.97 4.45 19.46
N ALA A 417 8.69 4.89 20.70
CA ALA A 417 8.12 6.22 20.96
C ALA A 417 9.09 7.35 20.58
N LEU A 418 10.39 7.11 20.64
CA LEU A 418 11.39 8.09 20.22
C LEU A 418 11.36 8.30 18.70
N ALA A 419 11.17 7.24 17.92
CA ALA A 419 11.06 7.35 16.47
C ALA A 419 9.90 8.27 16.05
N LEU A 420 8.80 8.26 16.82
CA LEU A 420 7.61 9.08 16.56
C LEU A 420 7.79 10.57 16.91
N LYS A 421 8.80 10.90 17.72
CA LYS A 421 9.10 12.27 18.17
C LYS A 421 10.19 12.97 17.33
N GLY A 422 10.65 12.37 16.24
CA GLY A 422 11.73 12.91 15.42
C GLY A 422 13.11 12.50 15.95
N TRP A 423 13.35 11.19 15.98
CA TRP A 423 14.62 10.60 16.40
C TRP A 423 15.76 11.00 15.47
N HIS A 424 16.88 11.45 16.05
CA HIS A 424 18.15 11.61 15.37
C HIS A 424 19.15 10.62 15.98
N THR A 425 19.93 9.95 15.13
CA THR A 425 20.97 9.03 15.63
C THR A 425 22.17 9.81 16.20
N GLU A 426 22.91 9.23 17.14
CA GLU A 426 24.18 9.81 17.64
C GLU A 426 25.20 10.04 16.52
N HIS A 427 25.04 9.33 15.39
CA HIS A 427 25.92 9.37 14.22
C HIS A 427 25.41 10.29 13.07
N GLY A 428 24.35 11.07 13.29
CA GLY A 428 23.75 11.99 12.32
C GLY A 428 22.33 11.61 11.88
N GLU A 429 21.78 12.29 10.87
CA GLU A 429 20.47 12.03 10.33
C GLU A 429 20.41 10.62 9.69
N MET A 430 19.33 9.88 9.96
CA MET A 430 19.04 8.65 9.23
C MET A 430 18.78 9.00 7.76
N ARG A 431 19.49 8.32 6.86
CA ARG A 431 19.31 8.54 5.42
C ARG A 431 19.17 7.21 4.71
N PHE A 432 17.95 6.93 4.27
CA PHE A 432 17.64 5.75 3.48
C PHE A 432 17.71 6.09 2.01
N VAL A 433 18.78 5.66 1.34
CA VAL A 433 18.89 5.73 -0.12
C VAL A 433 18.18 4.56 -0.75
N ARG A 434 17.67 4.76 -1.96
CA ARG A 434 17.06 3.70 -2.76
C ARG A 434 18.15 2.91 -3.49
N PHE A 435 18.00 1.60 -3.53
CA PHE A 435 18.91 0.70 -4.22
C PHE A 435 18.28 0.14 -5.49
N ARG A 436 19.12 -0.23 -6.45
CA ARG A 436 18.73 -0.97 -7.65
C ARG A 436 18.32 -2.41 -7.26
N PRO A 437 17.39 -3.06 -7.99
CA PRO A 437 17.11 -4.48 -7.79
C PRO A 437 18.38 -5.33 -7.87
N PRO A 438 18.42 -6.51 -7.22
CA PRO A 438 19.55 -7.44 -7.35
C PRO A 438 19.66 -7.92 -8.81
N ASN A 439 20.86 -8.23 -9.23
CA ASN A 439 21.06 -8.86 -10.55
C ASN A 439 20.35 -10.22 -10.56
N PRO A 440 19.53 -10.50 -11.60
CA PRO A 440 18.83 -11.77 -11.73
C PRO A 440 19.83 -12.91 -11.97
N VAL A 441 19.49 -14.09 -11.49
CA VAL A 441 20.27 -15.31 -11.71
C VAL A 441 19.48 -16.18 -12.69
N ALA A 442 20.00 -16.35 -13.90
CA ALA A 442 19.38 -17.23 -14.89
C ALA A 442 19.58 -18.71 -14.46
N LEU A 443 18.56 -19.53 -14.71
CA LEU A 443 18.61 -20.97 -14.46
C LEU A 443 18.99 -21.73 -15.73
N PRO A 444 19.77 -22.82 -15.62
CA PRO A 444 20.10 -23.67 -16.76
C PRO A 444 18.87 -24.29 -17.45
N SER A 445 17.79 -24.50 -16.70
CA SER A 445 16.49 -25.00 -17.19
C SER A 445 15.65 -23.95 -17.90
N GLY A 446 16.13 -22.73 -18.04
CA GLY A 446 15.40 -21.56 -18.51
C GLY A 446 14.69 -20.82 -17.36
N GLY A 447 14.42 -19.52 -17.59
CA GLY A 447 13.86 -18.63 -16.59
C GLY A 447 14.88 -18.13 -15.57
N PHE A 448 14.37 -17.66 -14.42
CA PHE A 448 15.19 -17.01 -13.39
C PHE A 448 14.98 -17.67 -12.02
N ALA A 449 16.05 -17.69 -11.23
CA ALA A 449 16.00 -18.13 -9.84
C ALA A 449 15.05 -17.24 -9.01
N PRO A 450 14.48 -17.77 -7.91
CA PRO A 450 13.70 -16.99 -6.95
C PRO A 450 14.46 -15.75 -6.48
N PHE A 451 13.73 -14.64 -6.29
CA PHE A 451 14.33 -13.45 -5.72
C PHE A 451 14.69 -13.64 -4.24
N PRO A 452 15.88 -13.18 -3.81
CA PRO A 452 16.19 -13.10 -2.39
C PRO A 452 15.19 -12.15 -1.71
N ASN A 453 14.73 -12.53 -0.51
CA ASN A 453 13.71 -11.79 0.22
C ASN A 453 14.01 -11.77 1.72
N ILE A 454 13.25 -10.98 2.48
CA ILE A 454 13.26 -10.95 3.95
C ILE A 454 11.82 -11.16 4.40
N ARG A 455 11.54 -12.23 5.16
CA ARG A 455 10.26 -12.57 5.80
C ARG A 455 9.05 -12.66 4.83
N LEU A 456 9.27 -12.86 3.53
CA LEU A 456 8.18 -13.10 2.58
C LEU A 456 7.42 -14.38 2.92
N ASP A 457 8.13 -15.42 3.33
CA ASP A 457 7.58 -16.70 3.78
C ASP A 457 6.67 -16.55 5.00
N ARG A 458 7.02 -15.71 5.96
CA ARG A 458 6.17 -15.42 7.12
C ARG A 458 4.90 -14.66 6.72
N ALA A 459 5.00 -13.74 5.75
CA ALA A 459 3.83 -13.05 5.22
C ALA A 459 2.88 -14.04 4.52
N ILE A 460 3.41 -14.95 3.70
CA ILE A 460 2.65 -15.99 3.01
C ILE A 460 1.98 -16.91 4.03
N GLU A 461 2.71 -17.40 5.02
CA GLU A 461 2.15 -18.28 6.07
C GLU A 461 1.01 -17.59 6.81
N THR A 462 1.19 -16.34 7.22
CA THR A 462 0.13 -15.59 7.91
C THR A 462 -1.12 -15.44 7.03
N LEU A 463 -0.95 -15.16 5.73
CA LEU A 463 -2.06 -14.86 4.83
C LEU A 463 -2.82 -16.12 4.37
N ILE A 464 -2.13 -17.23 4.12
CA ILE A 464 -2.74 -18.41 3.48
C ILE A 464 -2.39 -19.75 4.09
N GLY A 465 -1.46 -19.83 5.07
CA GLY A 465 -0.98 -21.09 5.64
C GLY A 465 -2.10 -21.96 6.21
N ASP A 466 -3.10 -21.36 6.87
CA ASP A 466 -4.27 -22.04 7.42
C ASP A 466 -5.14 -22.72 6.35
N ARG A 467 -5.08 -22.27 5.09
CA ARG A 467 -5.87 -22.84 4.00
C ARG A 467 -5.22 -24.08 3.36
N LEU A 468 -3.94 -24.31 3.66
CA LEU A 468 -3.13 -25.42 3.14
C LEU A 468 -2.96 -26.57 4.16
N ALA A 469 -3.72 -26.55 5.23
CA ALA A 469 -3.74 -27.57 6.26
C ALA A 469 -4.57 -28.82 5.86
#